data_362798400a514b09c22f25578c3baa58
#
_entry.id   362798400a514b09c22f25578c3baa58
#
_cell.length_a   1.000
_cell.length_b   1.000
_cell.length_c   1.000
_cell.angle_alpha   90.00
_cell.angle_beta   90.00
_cell.angle_gamma   90.00
#
_symmetry.space_group_name_H-M   'P 1'
#
loop_
_entity.id
_entity.type
_entity.pdbx_description
1 polymer ?
#
loop_
_entity_poly.entity_id
_entity_poly.type
_entity_poly.pdbx_seq_one_letter_code
_entity_poly.pdbx_strand_id
1 'polypeptide(L)' 'VSIDKAYSYMWYSVAAKNGCDVGIEESDRLLKKLNPNELRQSKKLITLCTNKNYKNC' A
#
# COMPACT_ATOMS: atom_id res chain seq x y z
N VAL A 1 2.92 -18.65 3.95
CA VAL A 1 2.11 -17.46 4.10
C VAL A 1 2.10 -16.68 2.80
N SER A 2 0.94 -16.56 2.21
CA SER A 2 0.79 -15.79 0.99
C SER A 2 0.89 -14.29 1.33
N ILE A 3 1.78 -13.59 0.63
CA ILE A 3 1.89 -12.15 0.77
C ILE A 3 0.77 -11.52 -0.03
N ASP A 4 -0.09 -10.79 0.65
CA ASP A 4 -1.15 -10.03 -0.01
C ASP A 4 -0.54 -8.80 -0.68
N LYS A 5 -0.57 -8.77 -2.00
CA LYS A 5 0.00 -7.67 -2.78
C LYS A 5 -0.68 -6.34 -2.45
N ALA A 6 -1.99 -6.37 -2.24
CA ALA A 6 -2.74 -5.16 -1.89
C ALA A 6 -2.26 -4.59 -0.56
N TYR A 7 -2.02 -5.47 0.41
CA TYR A 7 -1.54 -5.07 1.73
C TYR A 7 -0.12 -4.51 1.65
N SER A 8 0.73 -5.17 0.87
CA SER A 8 2.11 -4.70 0.66
C SER A 8 2.12 -3.32 -0.01
N TYR A 9 1.28 -3.13 -1.01
CA TYR A 9 1.15 -1.83 -1.68
C TYR A 9 0.72 -0.74 -0.69
N MET A 10 -0.22 -1.07 0.20
CA MET A 10 -0.67 -0.15 1.24
C MET A 10 0.51 0.31 2.10
N TRP A 11 1.32 -0.62 2.59
CA TRP A 11 2.46 -0.30 3.44
C TRP A 11 3.51 0.55 2.72
N TYR A 12 3.82 0.20 1.47
CA TYR A 12 4.77 0.97 0.69
C TYR A 12 4.25 2.36 0.39
N SER A 13 2.95 2.49 0.15
CA SER A 13 2.32 3.80 -0.09
C SER A 13 2.40 4.68 1.15
N VAL A 14 2.17 4.11 2.33
CA VAL A 14 2.31 4.82 3.61
C VAL A 14 3.76 5.27 3.80
N ALA A 15 4.72 4.39 3.53
CA ALA A 15 6.14 4.73 3.63
C ALA A 15 6.52 5.85 2.67
N ALA A 16 6.01 5.80 1.44
CA ALA A 16 6.25 6.84 0.43
C ALA A 16 5.73 8.19 0.91
N LYS A 17 4.56 8.19 1.52
CA LYS A 17 3.95 9.40 2.06
C LYS A 17 4.80 10.03 3.16
N ASN A 18 5.56 9.19 3.88
CA ASN A 18 6.47 9.64 4.92
C ASN A 18 7.87 10.00 4.40
N GLY A 19 8.03 10.04 3.09
CA GLY A 19 9.28 10.43 2.46
C GLY A 19 10.30 9.32 2.26
N CYS A 20 9.87 8.06 2.34
CA CYS A 20 10.75 6.93 2.15
C CYS A 20 10.92 6.63 0.65
N ASP A 21 12.13 6.82 0.13
CA ASP A 21 12.41 6.60 -1.29
C ASP A 21 12.18 5.15 -1.71
N VAL A 22 12.51 4.21 -0.84
CA VAL A 22 12.29 2.78 -1.09
C VAL A 22 10.80 2.51 -1.21
N GLY A 23 9.98 3.15 -0.37
CA GLY A 23 8.53 3.02 -0.45
C GLY A 23 7.98 3.51 -1.78
N ILE A 24 8.51 4.60 -2.29
CA ILE A 24 8.10 5.16 -3.59
C ILE A 24 8.42 4.16 -4.71
N GLU A 25 9.64 3.65 -4.75
CA GLU A 25 10.07 2.70 -5.77
C GLU A 25 9.28 1.40 -5.73
N GLU A 26 9.12 0.84 -4.55
CA GLU A 26 8.44 -0.44 -4.38
C GLU A 26 6.94 -0.33 -4.66
N SER A 27 6.32 0.77 -4.25
CA SER A 27 4.89 0.98 -4.55
C SER A 27 4.68 1.11 -6.05
N ASP A 28 5.59 1.78 -6.77
CA ASP A 28 5.50 1.90 -8.22
C ASP A 28 5.64 0.54 -8.92
N ARG A 29 6.55 -0.29 -8.44
CA ARG A 29 6.72 -1.66 -8.97
C ARG A 29 5.48 -2.51 -8.74
N LEU A 30 4.93 -2.46 -7.54
CA LEU A 30 3.73 -3.22 -7.20
C LEU A 30 2.52 -2.74 -8.01
N LEU A 31 2.42 -1.44 -8.23
CA LEU A 31 1.32 -0.87 -9.02
C LEU A 31 1.22 -1.53 -10.39
N LYS A 32 2.35 -1.84 -11.01
CA LYS A 32 2.39 -2.50 -12.31
C LYS A 32 1.98 -3.97 -12.26
N LYS A 33 2.07 -4.58 -11.08
CA LYS A 33 1.72 -6.00 -10.87
C LYS A 33 0.33 -6.20 -10.33
N LEU A 34 -0.29 -5.15 -9.80
CA LEU A 34 -1.63 -5.24 -9.24
C LEU A 34 -2.69 -5.26 -10.34
N ASN A 35 -3.68 -6.14 -10.19
CA ASN A 35 -4.85 -6.09 -11.04
C ASN A 35 -5.81 -5.01 -10.51
N PRO A 36 -6.85 -4.61 -11.30
CA PRO A 36 -7.77 -3.55 -10.88
C PRO A 36 -8.45 -3.82 -9.53
N ASN A 37 -8.79 -5.08 -9.25
CA ASN A 37 -9.43 -5.44 -7.98
C ASN A 37 -8.48 -5.27 -6.81
N GLU A 38 -7.24 -5.72 -6.97
CA GLU A 38 -6.21 -5.58 -5.94
C GLU A 38 -5.90 -4.11 -5.67
N LEU A 39 -5.83 -3.30 -6.72
CA LEU A 39 -5.57 -1.88 -6.59
C LEU A 39 -6.70 -1.19 -5.83
N ARG A 40 -7.94 -1.53 -6.14
CA ARG A 40 -9.12 -0.99 -5.46
C ARG A 40 -9.11 -1.35 -3.98
N GLN A 41 -8.76 -2.60 -3.68
CA GLN A 41 -8.66 -3.09 -2.32
C GLN A 41 -7.56 -2.37 -1.54
N SER A 42 -6.40 -2.14 -2.17
CA SER A 42 -5.29 -1.45 -1.52
C SER A 42 -5.64 -0.01 -1.19
N LYS A 43 -6.34 0.69 -2.08
CA LYS A 43 -6.80 2.06 -1.83
C LYS A 43 -7.73 2.12 -0.63
N LYS A 44 -8.60 1.13 -0.49
CA LYS A 44 -9.50 1.01 0.65
C LYS A 44 -8.72 0.83 1.95
N LEU A 45 -7.70 -0.02 1.91
CA LEU A 45 -6.83 -0.26 3.06
C LEU A 45 -6.06 1.00 3.46
N ILE A 46 -5.58 1.75 2.48
CA ILE A 46 -4.87 3.01 2.72
C ILE A 46 -5.79 4.01 3.44
N THR A 47 -7.03 4.13 2.97
CA THR A 47 -8.01 5.03 3.58
C THR A 47 -8.30 4.64 5.03
N LEU A 48 -8.50 3.33 5.28
CA LEU A 48 -8.76 2.84 6.64
C LEU A 48 -7.56 3.08 7.54
N CYS A 49 -6.36 2.84 7.04
CA CYS A 49 -5.13 3.05 7.79
C CYS A 49 -4.96 4.54 8.14
N THR A 50 -5.22 5.43 7.19
CA THR A 50 -5.14 6.87 7.41
C THR A 50 -6.13 7.32 8.47
N ASN A 51 -7.35 6.79 8.44
CA ASN A 51 -8.38 7.13 9.43
C ASN A 51 -8.01 6.68 10.83
N LYS A 52 -7.18 5.66 10.94
CA LYS A 52 -6.69 5.14 12.23
C LYS A 52 -5.38 5.79 12.65
N ASN A 53 -4.94 6.85 11.97
CA ASN A 53 -3.63 7.48 12.19
C ASN A 53 -2.49 6.48 12.08
N TYR A 54 -2.58 5.57 11.10
CA TYR A 54 -1.58 4.54 10.83
C TYR A 54 -1.38 3.55 11.98
N LYS A 55 -2.41 3.37 12.80
CA LYS A 55 -2.39 2.42 13.91
C LYS A 55 -3.22 1.19 13.55
N ASN A 56 -2.72 0.02 13.93
CA ASN A 56 -3.44 -1.25 13.74
C ASN A 56 -3.79 -1.53 12.26
N CYS A 57 -2.93 -1.11 11.34
CA CYS A 57 -3.09 -1.43 9.91
C CYS A 57 -2.45 -2.81 9.55
#